data_db18ec9688c7136def60df55b06c5c6e
#
_entry.id   db18ec9688c7136def60df55b06c5c6e
#
_cell.length_a   1.000
_cell.length_b   1.000
_cell.length_c   1.000
_cell.angle_alpha   90.00
_cell.angle_beta   90.00
_cell.angle_gamma   90.00
#
_symmetry.space_group_name_H-M   'P 1'
#
loop_
_entity.id
_entity.type
_entity.pdbx_description
1 polymer ?
#
loop_
_entity_poly.entity_id
_entity_poly.type
_entity_poly.pdbx_seq_one_letter_code
_entity_poly.pdbx_strand_id
1 'polypeptide(L)'
;MQKHIIPEEATILDALDKINRLSGGAMTLVVADPEGKITGTLTDGDIRRGLLRGTGLADPVKDLVHRRFMALHVSASADERLQTMRRAREAGIRLLPEIDADGRLAGLVDLSTVRSQLPLTAVLMAGGRGERLRPLTLNTPKPLLEIGGRAIIDYNIENLARNGVKDVYVTVKYLADMMRGYFSRPRHGIMARCIEEESPLGTLGAVSLVNLPPQGHTLVMNSDLLTTIDLEEMYLHHISEGAQATIAAIPYTMSVPYAILTTDGPRVTGIAEKPTATHFANAGIYIFANSLLSRLPHGERTDAPDFLLDAIGRGDKVTYYPINGTWIDIGSPEEFRHASDLMQHHRSLTKLG
;
A
#
# COMPACT_ATOMS: atom_id res chain seq x y z
N MET A 1 0.54 21.26 10.96
CA MET A 1 1.89 21.71 10.62
C MET A 1 2.45 22.64 11.71
N GLN A 2 1.85 23.79 12.02
CA GLN A 2 2.35 24.77 13.02
C GLN A 2 2.63 24.20 14.42
N LYS A 3 1.91 23.16 14.85
CA LYS A 3 2.14 22.53 16.16
C LYS A 3 3.52 21.87 16.30
N HIS A 4 4.21 21.57 15.19
CA HIS A 4 5.54 20.95 15.20
C HIS A 4 6.69 21.93 14.96
N ILE A 5 6.42 23.21 14.64
CA ILE A 5 7.46 24.20 14.34
C ILE A 5 7.83 24.97 15.62
N ILE A 6 9.11 25.16 15.87
CA ILE A 6 9.62 25.99 16.96
C ILE A 6 10.76 26.89 16.45
N PRO A 7 10.80 28.19 16.85
CA PRO A 7 11.94 29.04 16.55
C PRO A 7 13.21 28.55 17.27
N GLU A 8 14.37 28.71 16.66
CA GLU A 8 15.65 28.27 17.26
C GLU A 8 16.05 29.05 18.52
N GLU A 9 15.51 30.26 18.69
CA GLU A 9 15.72 31.11 19.89
C GLU A 9 14.70 30.82 21.01
N ALA A 10 13.71 29.96 20.80
CA ALA A 10 12.77 29.54 21.83
C ALA A 10 13.50 28.77 22.95
N THR A 11 12.95 28.80 24.16
CA THR A 11 13.57 28.11 25.30
C THR A 11 13.33 26.61 25.28
N ILE A 12 14.17 25.86 25.97
CA ILE A 12 13.98 24.42 26.18
C ILE A 12 12.67 24.15 26.91
N LEU A 13 12.23 25.04 27.81
CA LEU A 13 10.92 24.93 28.46
C LEU A 13 9.76 25.01 27.45
N ASP A 14 9.85 25.97 26.50
CA ASP A 14 8.85 26.09 25.43
C ASP A 14 8.79 24.84 24.56
N ALA A 15 9.97 24.24 24.28
CA ALA A 15 10.04 23.00 23.51
C ALA A 15 9.40 21.83 24.25
N LEU A 16 9.64 21.68 25.55
CA LEU A 16 9.03 20.64 26.39
C LEU A 16 7.51 20.79 26.44
N ASP A 17 7.00 22.01 26.66
CA ASP A 17 5.56 22.27 26.66
C ASP A 17 4.94 21.92 25.30
N LYS A 18 5.62 22.29 24.22
CA LYS A 18 5.15 22.01 22.87
C LYS A 18 5.16 20.52 22.55
N ILE A 19 6.21 19.77 22.93
CA ILE A 19 6.28 18.31 22.77
C ILE A 19 5.17 17.63 23.60
N ASN A 20 4.94 18.07 24.82
CA ASN A 20 3.89 17.54 25.68
C ASN A 20 2.49 17.67 25.05
N ARG A 21 2.24 18.77 24.34
CA ARG A 21 0.98 18.99 23.58
C ARG A 21 0.87 18.11 22.33
N LEU A 22 1.97 17.48 21.85
CA LEU A 22 1.98 16.54 20.75
C LEU A 22 1.64 15.10 21.18
N SER A 23 1.28 14.88 22.44
CA SER A 23 0.98 13.55 22.99
C SER A 23 0.01 12.78 22.09
N GLY A 24 0.39 11.52 21.74
CA GLY A 24 -0.37 10.66 20.81
C GLY A 24 0.07 10.70 19.34
N GLY A 25 1.10 11.51 18.99
CA GLY A 25 1.70 11.59 17.66
C GLY A 25 3.22 11.52 17.69
N ALA A 26 3.86 11.88 16.57
CA ALA A 26 5.31 11.99 16.51
C ALA A 26 5.80 13.16 17.38
N MET A 27 6.47 12.85 18.51
CA MET A 27 6.99 13.84 19.47
C MET A 27 8.31 14.43 18.97
N THR A 28 8.25 15.09 17.80
CA THR A 28 9.40 15.72 17.15
C THR A 28 9.01 17.13 16.75
N LEU A 29 9.87 18.09 17.07
CA LEU A 29 9.77 19.47 16.61
C LEU A 29 10.72 19.70 15.44
N VAL A 30 10.30 20.57 14.55
CA VAL A 30 11.10 21.10 13.43
C VAL A 30 11.53 22.50 13.83
N VAL A 31 12.83 22.74 13.86
CA VAL A 31 13.40 24.01 14.32
C VAL A 31 13.68 24.90 13.12
N ALA A 32 13.23 26.14 13.20
CA ALA A 32 13.39 27.13 12.14
C ALA A 32 14.15 28.37 12.63
N ASP A 33 14.96 28.95 11.73
CA ASP A 33 15.60 30.24 11.95
C ASP A 33 14.60 31.41 11.79
N PRO A 34 15.02 32.67 12.05
CA PRO A 34 14.15 33.85 11.89
C PRO A 34 13.62 34.05 10.47
N GLU A 35 14.30 33.56 9.46
CA GLU A 35 13.91 33.60 8.05
C GLU A 35 12.93 32.49 7.67
N GLY A 36 12.63 31.56 8.61
CA GLY A 36 11.74 30.44 8.43
C GLY A 36 12.36 29.21 7.74
N LYS A 37 13.68 29.21 7.57
CA LYS A 37 14.42 28.07 7.05
C LYS A 37 14.62 27.03 8.14
N ILE A 38 14.49 25.76 7.78
CA ILE A 38 14.64 24.66 8.74
C ILE A 38 16.13 24.42 9.04
N THR A 39 16.50 24.56 10.31
CA THR A 39 17.88 24.36 10.81
C THR A 39 18.10 22.99 11.40
N GLY A 40 17.00 22.24 11.70
CA GLY A 40 17.09 20.87 12.20
C GLY A 40 15.82 20.37 12.85
N THR A 41 15.96 19.26 13.57
CA THR A 41 14.89 18.64 14.36
C THR A 41 15.28 18.56 15.82
N LEU A 42 14.28 18.49 16.71
CA LEU A 42 14.45 18.37 18.15
C LEU A 42 13.44 17.36 18.70
N THR A 43 13.93 16.37 19.42
CA THR A 43 13.10 15.35 20.08
C THR A 43 13.17 15.47 21.59
N ASP A 44 12.25 14.82 22.31
CA ASP A 44 12.32 14.68 23.78
C ASP A 44 13.66 14.07 24.22
N GLY A 45 14.20 13.10 23.47
CA GLY A 45 15.51 12.50 23.74
C GLY A 45 16.67 13.48 23.61
N ASP A 46 16.63 14.44 22.68
CA ASP A 46 17.66 15.45 22.51
C ASP A 46 17.64 16.40 23.70
N ILE A 47 16.47 16.83 24.15
CA ILE A 47 16.28 17.68 25.31
C ILE A 47 16.79 16.98 26.57
N ARG A 48 16.40 15.74 26.84
CA ARG A 48 16.89 14.99 28.02
C ARG A 48 18.41 14.88 28.04
N ARG A 49 19.02 14.59 26.91
CA ARG A 49 20.49 14.52 26.80
C ARG A 49 21.12 15.86 27.03
N GLY A 50 20.51 16.97 26.58
CA GLY A 50 20.97 18.32 26.83
C GLY A 50 20.94 18.67 28.33
N LEU A 51 19.80 18.43 28.98
CA LEU A 51 19.63 18.67 30.43
C LEU A 51 20.66 17.88 31.26
N LEU A 52 20.94 16.62 30.89
CA LEU A 52 21.97 15.81 31.57
C LEU A 52 23.41 16.34 31.38
N ARG A 53 23.64 17.15 30.34
CA ARG A 53 24.92 17.84 30.08
C ARG A 53 25.03 19.23 30.74
N GLY A 54 23.97 19.66 31.46
CA GLY A 54 23.94 20.93 32.17
C GLY A 54 23.26 22.08 31.43
N THR A 55 22.60 21.84 30.28
CA THR A 55 21.80 22.87 29.62
C THR A 55 20.59 23.21 30.49
N GLY A 56 20.28 24.50 30.68
CA GLY A 56 19.17 24.97 31.48
C GLY A 56 17.86 25.06 30.74
N LEU A 57 16.72 25.07 31.46
CA LEU A 57 15.39 25.21 30.87
C LEU A 57 15.15 26.55 30.14
N ALA A 58 15.89 27.58 30.54
CA ALA A 58 15.82 28.93 29.95
C ALA A 58 16.76 29.10 28.75
N ASP A 59 17.63 28.11 28.47
CA ASP A 59 18.56 28.18 27.35
C ASP A 59 17.83 27.96 26.02
N PRO A 60 18.33 28.53 24.89
CA PRO A 60 17.71 28.40 23.60
C PRO A 60 17.87 27.01 23.04
N VAL A 61 16.85 26.53 22.30
CA VAL A 61 16.83 25.18 21.71
C VAL A 61 17.91 24.97 20.66
N LYS A 62 18.45 26.02 20.03
CA LYS A 62 19.49 25.95 18.98
C LYS A 62 20.72 25.15 19.38
N ASP A 63 21.02 25.06 20.69
CA ASP A 63 22.16 24.33 21.21
C ASP A 63 21.94 22.82 21.28
N LEU A 64 20.66 22.36 21.17
CA LEU A 64 20.25 20.97 21.21
C LEU A 64 19.76 20.43 19.87
N VAL A 65 19.68 21.28 18.84
CA VAL A 65 19.14 20.93 17.53
C VAL A 65 19.98 19.87 16.84
N HIS A 66 19.32 18.80 16.38
CA HIS A 66 19.93 17.83 15.50
C HIS A 66 20.00 18.36 14.07
N ARG A 67 21.17 18.94 13.70
CA ARG A 67 21.37 19.61 12.40
C ARG A 67 21.55 18.67 11.22
N ARG A 68 21.93 17.40 11.44
CA ARG A 68 22.06 16.38 10.41
C ARG A 68 20.76 15.58 10.29
N PHE A 69 19.66 16.27 10.06
CA PHE A 69 18.34 15.64 9.95
C PHE A 69 18.06 15.15 8.53
N MET A 70 17.18 14.16 8.43
CA MET A 70 16.63 13.72 7.14
C MET A 70 15.40 14.57 6.79
N ALA A 71 15.27 14.94 5.53
CA ALA A 71 14.13 15.67 4.98
C ALA A 71 13.74 15.14 3.63
N LEU A 72 12.50 15.33 3.25
CA LEU A 72 12.01 15.17 1.87
C LEU A 72 12.11 16.52 1.16
N HIS A 73 12.60 16.53 -0.07
CA HIS A 73 12.55 17.72 -0.89
C HIS A 73 11.30 17.72 -1.77
N VAL A 74 10.60 18.84 -1.89
CA VAL A 74 9.41 18.98 -2.75
C VAL A 74 9.74 18.62 -4.20
N SER A 75 10.95 18.99 -4.66
CA SER A 75 11.43 18.72 -6.01
C SER A 75 12.02 17.31 -6.21
N ALA A 76 12.11 16.51 -5.15
CA ALA A 76 12.67 15.16 -5.25
C ALA A 76 11.77 14.24 -6.09
N SER A 77 12.40 13.39 -6.89
CA SER A 77 11.72 12.36 -7.65
C SER A 77 10.98 11.37 -6.72
N ALA A 78 10.02 10.64 -7.26
CA ALA A 78 9.28 9.63 -6.49
C ALA A 78 10.22 8.58 -5.88
N ASP A 79 11.25 8.16 -6.62
CA ASP A 79 12.23 7.17 -6.16
C ASP A 79 13.11 7.71 -5.04
N GLU A 80 13.58 8.96 -5.14
CA GLU A 80 14.36 9.61 -4.08
C GLU A 80 13.53 9.76 -2.79
N ARG A 81 12.24 10.13 -2.92
CA ARG A 81 11.32 10.22 -1.79
C ARG A 81 11.14 8.86 -1.13
N LEU A 82 10.90 7.81 -1.92
CA LEU A 82 10.73 6.44 -1.44
C LEU A 82 11.96 5.96 -0.67
N GLN A 83 13.15 6.13 -1.25
CA GLN A 83 14.41 5.76 -0.61
C GLN A 83 14.68 6.55 0.69
N THR A 84 14.35 7.85 0.70
CA THR A 84 14.50 8.69 1.90
C THR A 84 13.56 8.26 3.01
N MET A 85 12.29 7.96 2.70
CA MET A 85 11.33 7.46 3.67
C MET A 85 11.74 6.08 4.22
N ARG A 86 12.25 5.19 3.37
CA ARG A 86 12.76 3.88 3.78
C ARG A 86 13.92 4.01 4.76
N ARG A 87 14.96 4.78 4.41
CA ARG A 87 16.11 5.05 5.30
C ARG A 87 15.68 5.69 6.62
N ALA A 88 14.71 6.58 6.59
CA ALA A 88 14.21 7.22 7.80
C ALA A 88 13.50 6.21 8.72
N ARG A 89 12.69 5.28 8.17
CA ARG A 89 12.08 4.20 8.96
C ARG A 89 13.12 3.27 9.57
N GLU A 90 14.13 2.86 8.80
CA GLU A 90 15.26 2.03 9.29
C GLU A 90 16.03 2.73 10.42
N ALA A 91 16.14 4.05 10.36
CA ALA A 91 16.74 4.87 11.41
C ALA A 91 15.80 5.17 12.59
N GLY A 92 14.56 4.65 12.60
CA GLY A 92 13.56 4.88 13.65
C GLY A 92 12.97 6.30 13.68
N ILE A 93 13.14 7.08 12.61
CA ILE A 93 12.58 8.42 12.47
C ILE A 93 11.07 8.30 12.20
N ARG A 94 10.27 9.04 12.96
CA ARG A 94 8.80 9.02 12.84
C ARG A 94 8.23 10.20 12.07
N LEU A 95 8.93 11.34 12.04
CA LEU A 95 8.47 12.54 11.37
C LEU A 95 9.57 13.06 10.43
N LEU A 96 9.22 13.17 9.14
CA LEU A 96 10.09 13.79 8.14
C LEU A 96 9.54 15.17 7.77
N PRO A 97 10.34 16.24 7.93
CA PRO A 97 10.02 17.53 7.31
C PRO A 97 10.13 17.42 5.79
N GLU A 98 9.18 18.04 5.11
CA GLU A 98 9.23 18.26 3.68
C GLU A 98 9.62 19.72 3.44
N ILE A 99 10.73 19.94 2.72
CA ILE A 99 11.33 21.28 2.53
C ILE A 99 11.30 21.68 1.06
N ASP A 100 11.09 22.96 0.83
CA ASP A 100 11.17 23.56 -0.50
C ASP A 100 12.63 23.88 -0.91
N ALA A 101 12.79 24.51 -2.08
CA ALA A 101 14.10 24.87 -2.63
C ALA A 101 14.86 25.90 -1.74
N ASP A 102 14.13 26.72 -0.98
CA ASP A 102 14.69 27.72 -0.06
C ASP A 102 15.01 27.13 1.33
N GLY A 103 14.71 25.84 1.54
CA GLY A 103 14.89 25.14 2.80
C GLY A 103 13.80 25.42 3.84
N ARG A 104 12.65 26.00 3.42
CA ARG A 104 11.50 26.25 4.28
C ARG A 104 10.58 25.03 4.36
N LEU A 105 9.83 24.94 5.45
CA LEU A 105 8.89 23.83 5.66
C LEU A 105 7.69 23.94 4.72
N ALA A 106 7.61 23.02 3.77
CA ALA A 106 6.47 22.85 2.86
C ALA A 106 5.44 21.83 3.40
N GLY A 107 5.88 20.80 4.14
CA GLY A 107 5.03 19.75 4.66
C GLY A 107 5.67 18.96 5.79
N LEU A 108 4.89 18.02 6.34
CA LEU A 108 5.35 17.03 7.32
C LEU A 108 4.78 15.65 6.94
N VAL A 109 5.63 14.65 6.92
CA VAL A 109 5.24 13.25 6.70
C VAL A 109 5.43 12.47 7.99
N ASP A 110 4.32 11.99 8.55
CA ASP A 110 4.33 11.12 9.74
C ASP A 110 4.42 9.65 9.30
N LEU A 111 5.61 9.06 9.46
CA LEU A 111 5.91 7.68 9.06
C LEU A 111 5.22 6.63 9.96
N SER A 112 4.55 7.03 11.05
CA SER A 112 3.69 6.13 11.82
C SER A 112 2.34 5.87 11.13
N THR A 113 1.89 6.81 10.29
CA THR A 113 0.62 6.75 9.56
C THR A 113 0.79 6.47 8.08
N VAL A 114 1.86 6.98 7.48
CA VAL A 114 2.18 6.81 6.05
C VAL A 114 3.46 6.00 5.94
N ARG A 115 3.35 4.76 5.45
CA ARG A 115 4.50 3.87 5.27
C ARG A 115 5.38 4.32 4.10
N SER A 116 4.76 4.71 2.99
CA SER A 116 5.42 5.03 1.73
C SER A 116 4.67 6.11 0.96
N GLN A 117 5.24 6.59 -0.14
CA GLN A 117 4.57 7.45 -1.12
C GLN A 117 4.78 6.84 -2.52
N LEU A 118 4.07 5.75 -2.79
CA LEU A 118 4.18 5.05 -4.06
C LEU A 118 3.59 5.90 -5.20
N PRO A 119 4.32 6.09 -6.29
CA PRO A 119 3.84 6.82 -7.47
C PRO A 119 2.96 5.91 -8.33
N LEU A 120 1.88 5.40 -7.74
CA LEU A 120 0.95 4.49 -8.39
C LEU A 120 -0.44 5.11 -8.51
N THR A 121 -1.10 4.86 -9.63
CA THR A 121 -2.56 4.85 -9.70
C THR A 121 -3.05 3.47 -9.27
N ALA A 122 -4.16 3.38 -8.56
CA ALA A 122 -4.76 2.10 -8.19
C ALA A 122 -6.15 1.92 -8.81
N VAL A 123 -6.43 0.71 -9.31
CA VAL A 123 -7.74 0.30 -9.81
C VAL A 123 -8.17 -0.94 -9.04
N LEU A 124 -9.25 -0.81 -8.25
CA LEU A 124 -9.87 -1.91 -7.53
C LEU A 124 -11.04 -2.47 -8.35
N MET A 125 -10.98 -3.74 -8.69
CA MET A 125 -11.99 -4.40 -9.51
C MET A 125 -13.15 -4.89 -8.62
N ALA A 126 -14.32 -4.25 -8.74
CA ALA A 126 -15.50 -4.47 -7.90
C ALA A 126 -16.81 -4.69 -8.68
N GLY A 127 -16.74 -4.99 -9.98
CA GLY A 127 -17.93 -5.17 -10.86
C GLY A 127 -18.67 -6.49 -10.70
N GLY A 128 -18.09 -7.47 -9.98
CA GLY A 128 -18.59 -8.83 -9.87
C GLY A 128 -19.88 -8.97 -9.03
N ARG A 129 -20.73 -9.98 -9.37
CA ARG A 129 -21.99 -10.26 -8.65
C ARG A 129 -21.82 -11.02 -7.35
N GLY A 130 -20.66 -11.63 -7.11
CA GLY A 130 -20.41 -12.43 -5.92
C GLY A 130 -21.36 -13.62 -5.73
N GLU A 131 -21.77 -14.30 -6.82
CA GLU A 131 -22.83 -15.32 -6.82
C GLU A 131 -22.58 -16.48 -5.86
N ARG A 132 -21.32 -16.87 -5.66
CA ARG A 132 -20.92 -17.95 -4.74
C ARG A 132 -21.16 -17.62 -3.25
N LEU A 133 -21.32 -16.34 -2.92
CA LEU A 133 -21.60 -15.85 -1.55
C LEU A 133 -23.09 -15.57 -1.30
N ARG A 134 -23.99 -15.94 -2.22
CA ARG A 134 -25.43 -15.80 -1.95
C ARG A 134 -25.87 -16.65 -0.77
N PRO A 135 -26.77 -16.17 0.12
CA PRO A 135 -27.62 -14.98 -0.06
C PRO A 135 -26.98 -13.64 0.36
N LEU A 136 -25.78 -13.60 0.95
CA LEU A 136 -25.15 -12.39 1.48
C LEU A 136 -25.01 -11.27 0.43
N THR A 137 -24.76 -11.65 -0.81
CA THR A 137 -24.54 -10.72 -1.93
C THR A 137 -25.80 -10.37 -2.72
N LEU A 138 -27.01 -10.77 -2.29
CA LEU A 138 -28.25 -10.41 -2.99
C LEU A 138 -28.54 -8.91 -2.93
N ASN A 139 -28.28 -8.30 -1.78
CA ASN A 139 -28.60 -6.90 -1.53
C ASN A 139 -27.38 -6.06 -1.11
N THR A 140 -26.19 -6.66 -1.10
CA THR A 140 -24.93 -6.00 -0.72
C THR A 140 -23.85 -6.41 -1.69
N PRO A 141 -23.13 -5.46 -2.34
CA PRO A 141 -21.98 -5.81 -3.18
C PRO A 141 -20.93 -6.55 -2.35
N LYS A 142 -20.31 -7.58 -2.92
CA LYS A 142 -19.28 -8.39 -2.25
C LYS A 142 -18.20 -7.54 -1.54
N PRO A 143 -17.63 -6.47 -2.16
CA PRO A 143 -16.62 -5.63 -1.51
C PRO A 143 -17.12 -4.89 -0.27
N LEU A 144 -18.43 -4.70 -0.11
CA LEU A 144 -19.06 -4.06 1.05
C LEU A 144 -19.53 -5.03 2.13
N LEU A 145 -19.38 -6.34 1.94
CA LEU A 145 -19.59 -7.30 3.03
C LEU A 145 -18.60 -7.01 4.16
N GLU A 146 -19.06 -7.15 5.39
CA GLU A 146 -18.26 -6.80 6.57
C GLU A 146 -17.53 -8.01 7.14
N ILE A 147 -16.22 -7.83 7.36
CA ILE A 147 -15.35 -8.75 8.08
C ILE A 147 -14.78 -8.00 9.27
N GLY A 148 -14.95 -8.54 10.48
CA GLY A 148 -14.54 -7.84 11.70
C GLY A 148 -15.20 -6.46 11.88
N GLY A 149 -16.41 -6.24 11.34
CA GLY A 149 -17.15 -4.96 11.40
C GLY A 149 -16.59 -3.87 10.50
N ARG A 150 -15.90 -4.21 9.41
CA ARG A 150 -15.41 -3.32 8.36
C ARG A 150 -15.68 -3.93 7.00
N ALA A 151 -16.01 -3.13 6.01
CA ALA A 151 -16.13 -3.60 4.63
C ALA A 151 -14.82 -4.19 4.12
N ILE A 152 -14.89 -5.27 3.35
CA ILE A 152 -13.70 -5.94 2.77
C ILE A 152 -12.82 -4.94 2.03
N ILE A 153 -13.42 -4.09 1.21
CA ILE A 153 -12.69 -3.10 0.41
C ILE A 153 -11.95 -2.06 1.26
N ASP A 154 -12.41 -1.78 2.50
CA ASP A 154 -11.75 -0.82 3.39
C ASP A 154 -10.33 -1.28 3.80
N TYR A 155 -10.09 -2.58 3.90
CA TYR A 155 -8.74 -3.10 4.16
C TYR A 155 -7.78 -2.77 3.00
N ASN A 156 -8.27 -2.89 1.77
CA ASN A 156 -7.49 -2.55 0.58
C ASN A 156 -7.26 -1.04 0.48
N ILE A 157 -8.29 -0.20 0.70
CA ILE A 157 -8.16 1.26 0.71
C ILE A 157 -7.20 1.74 1.80
N GLU A 158 -7.27 1.16 3.01
CA GLU A 158 -6.32 1.49 4.09
C GLU A 158 -4.88 1.14 3.70
N ASN A 159 -4.65 -0.04 3.10
CA ASN A 159 -3.32 -0.42 2.63
C ASN A 159 -2.80 0.56 1.57
N LEU A 160 -3.64 0.96 0.61
CA LEU A 160 -3.29 1.98 -0.40
C LEU A 160 -2.96 3.32 0.26
N ALA A 161 -3.78 3.78 1.22
CA ALA A 161 -3.57 5.03 1.95
C ALA A 161 -2.24 5.03 2.72
N ARG A 162 -1.94 3.93 3.43
CA ARG A 162 -0.68 3.76 4.16
C ARG A 162 0.55 3.78 3.25
N ASN A 163 0.39 3.34 2.01
CA ASN A 163 1.43 3.39 0.98
C ASN A 163 1.40 4.69 0.15
N GLY A 164 0.60 5.68 0.55
CA GLY A 164 0.57 7.01 -0.06
C GLY A 164 -0.04 7.07 -1.46
N VAL A 165 -0.73 6.02 -1.89
CA VAL A 165 -1.47 6.00 -3.16
C VAL A 165 -2.70 6.88 -3.02
N LYS A 166 -2.82 7.91 -3.86
CA LYS A 166 -3.89 8.92 -3.77
C LYS A 166 -4.94 8.78 -4.88
N ASP A 167 -4.50 8.42 -6.08
CA ASP A 167 -5.37 8.24 -7.23
C ASP A 167 -5.90 6.82 -7.25
N VAL A 168 -7.14 6.65 -6.76
CA VAL A 168 -7.79 5.36 -6.63
C VAL A 168 -9.11 5.35 -7.39
N TYR A 169 -9.26 4.35 -8.25
CA TYR A 169 -10.47 4.07 -9.01
C TYR A 169 -11.05 2.73 -8.55
N VAL A 170 -12.37 2.64 -8.58
CA VAL A 170 -13.11 1.40 -8.26
C VAL A 170 -14.05 1.10 -9.41
N THR A 171 -13.81 0.00 -10.13
CA THR A 171 -14.74 -0.39 -11.20
C THR A 171 -15.98 -1.02 -10.58
N VAL A 172 -17.16 -0.59 -11.02
CA VAL A 172 -18.44 -1.00 -10.43
C VAL A 172 -19.43 -1.39 -11.53
N LYS A 173 -20.29 -2.36 -11.23
CA LYS A 173 -21.40 -2.75 -12.08
C LYS A 173 -22.58 -3.23 -11.26
N TYR A 174 -22.43 -4.36 -10.58
CA TYR A 174 -23.49 -4.93 -9.74
C TYR A 174 -23.68 -4.04 -8.50
N LEU A 175 -24.93 -3.60 -8.27
CA LEU A 175 -25.31 -2.67 -7.18
C LEU A 175 -24.42 -1.40 -7.15
N ALA A 176 -24.12 -0.85 -8.35
CA ALA A 176 -23.23 0.30 -8.52
C ALA A 176 -23.59 1.50 -7.68
N ASP A 177 -24.92 1.77 -7.49
CA ASP A 177 -25.39 2.89 -6.66
C ASP A 177 -24.91 2.77 -5.20
N MET A 178 -24.90 1.57 -4.64
CA MET A 178 -24.40 1.34 -3.28
C MET A 178 -22.91 1.63 -3.18
N MET A 179 -22.13 1.19 -4.19
CA MET A 179 -20.69 1.47 -4.26
C MET A 179 -20.43 2.97 -4.41
N ARG A 180 -21.17 3.68 -5.27
CA ARG A 180 -21.08 5.15 -5.42
C ARG A 180 -21.45 5.86 -4.13
N GLY A 181 -22.52 5.43 -3.46
CA GLY A 181 -22.94 5.95 -2.15
C GLY A 181 -21.83 5.75 -1.09
N TYR A 182 -21.20 4.58 -1.09
CA TYR A 182 -20.11 4.26 -0.15
C TYR A 182 -18.89 5.18 -0.34
N PHE A 183 -18.50 5.45 -1.58
CA PHE A 183 -17.36 6.29 -1.95
C PHE A 183 -17.72 7.77 -2.16
N SER A 184 -18.93 8.19 -1.84
CA SER A 184 -19.33 9.62 -1.83
C SER A 184 -18.56 10.46 -0.80
N ARG A 185 -17.88 9.81 0.14
CA ARG A 185 -17.03 10.42 1.18
C ARG A 185 -15.65 9.76 1.18
N PRO A 186 -14.60 10.49 1.58
CA PRO A 186 -13.27 9.91 1.70
C PRO A 186 -13.25 8.71 2.65
N ARG A 187 -12.48 7.68 2.28
CA ARG A 187 -12.17 6.52 3.10
C ARG A 187 -10.67 6.51 3.35
N HIS A 188 -10.27 6.46 4.62
CA HIS A 188 -8.85 6.54 5.02
C HIS A 188 -8.09 7.72 4.37
N GLY A 189 -8.79 8.85 4.14
CA GLY A 189 -8.21 10.02 3.47
C GLY A 189 -8.19 9.96 1.94
N ILE A 190 -8.65 8.87 1.32
CA ILE A 190 -8.74 8.70 -0.13
C ILE A 190 -10.15 8.97 -0.60
N MET A 191 -10.30 9.83 -1.63
CA MET A 191 -11.53 9.99 -2.40
C MET A 191 -11.45 9.09 -3.63
N ALA A 192 -11.95 7.85 -3.51
CA ALA A 192 -11.97 6.92 -4.63
C ALA A 192 -13.04 7.30 -5.66
N ARG A 193 -12.72 7.12 -6.94
CA ARG A 193 -13.63 7.42 -8.06
C ARG A 193 -14.23 6.12 -8.61
N CYS A 194 -15.55 6.00 -8.58
CA CYS A 194 -16.23 4.85 -9.19
C CYS A 194 -16.29 4.99 -10.70
N ILE A 195 -15.91 3.94 -11.42
CA ILE A 195 -16.02 3.79 -12.88
C ILE A 195 -17.04 2.71 -13.17
N GLU A 196 -18.14 3.07 -13.81
CA GLU A 196 -19.23 2.13 -14.10
C GLU A 196 -19.00 1.39 -15.41
N GLU A 197 -19.14 0.06 -15.36
CA GLU A 197 -19.11 -0.80 -16.54
C GLU A 197 -20.52 -0.94 -17.12
N GLU A 198 -20.75 -0.57 -18.35
CA GLU A 198 -22.03 -0.80 -19.06
C GLU A 198 -22.30 -2.28 -19.26
N SER A 199 -21.28 -3.04 -19.63
CA SER A 199 -21.28 -4.50 -19.80
C SER A 199 -20.18 -5.13 -18.94
N PRO A 200 -20.22 -6.45 -18.63
CA PRO A 200 -19.11 -7.10 -17.94
C PRO A 200 -17.84 -7.09 -18.79
N LEU A 201 -16.82 -6.38 -18.33
CA LEU A 201 -15.56 -6.20 -19.08
C LEU A 201 -14.43 -7.18 -18.68
N GLY A 202 -14.75 -8.19 -17.89
CA GLY A 202 -13.75 -9.15 -17.42
C GLY A 202 -12.91 -8.59 -16.25
N THR A 203 -11.78 -9.23 -15.98
CA THR A 203 -10.93 -8.88 -14.83
C THR A 203 -9.94 -7.75 -15.11
N LEU A 204 -9.85 -7.23 -16.33
CA LEU A 204 -8.94 -6.15 -16.69
C LEU A 204 -9.57 -5.10 -17.62
N GLY A 205 -10.55 -5.45 -18.44
CA GLY A 205 -11.07 -4.56 -19.48
C GLY A 205 -11.61 -3.24 -18.96
N ALA A 206 -12.18 -3.20 -17.74
CA ALA A 206 -12.65 -1.97 -17.13
C ALA A 206 -11.54 -0.92 -16.83
N VAL A 207 -10.28 -1.34 -16.78
CA VAL A 207 -9.13 -0.43 -16.63
C VAL A 207 -9.00 0.51 -17.83
N SER A 208 -9.44 0.05 -19.03
CA SER A 208 -9.45 0.87 -20.25
C SER A 208 -10.37 2.09 -20.18
N LEU A 209 -11.33 2.09 -19.24
CA LEU A 209 -12.24 3.22 -19.00
C LEU A 209 -11.61 4.30 -18.10
N VAL A 210 -10.49 3.99 -17.45
CA VAL A 210 -9.77 4.92 -16.57
C VAL A 210 -8.82 5.76 -17.40
N ASN A 211 -8.88 7.08 -17.24
CA ASN A 211 -7.91 7.96 -17.88
C ASN A 211 -6.58 7.91 -17.11
N LEU A 212 -5.73 6.97 -17.46
CA LEU A 212 -4.41 6.79 -16.87
C LEU A 212 -3.39 7.77 -17.49
N PRO A 213 -2.42 8.29 -16.71
CA PRO A 213 -1.34 9.08 -17.29
C PRO A 213 -0.53 8.21 -18.28
N PRO A 214 -0.01 8.77 -19.38
CA PRO A 214 0.73 8.00 -20.39
C PRO A 214 1.98 7.29 -19.84
N GLN A 215 2.59 7.90 -18.82
CA GLN A 215 3.75 7.36 -18.12
C GLN A 215 3.37 6.99 -16.67
N GLY A 216 4.18 6.12 -16.06
CA GLY A 216 3.97 5.65 -14.70
C GLY A 216 3.44 4.23 -14.65
N HIS A 217 2.93 3.86 -13.49
CA HIS A 217 2.54 2.49 -13.20
C HIS A 217 1.17 2.46 -12.52
N THR A 218 0.40 1.42 -12.80
CA THR A 218 -0.93 1.22 -12.23
C THR A 218 -0.98 -0.11 -11.49
N LEU A 219 -1.39 -0.05 -10.23
CA LEU A 219 -1.77 -1.21 -9.43
C LEU A 219 -3.22 -1.58 -9.79
N VAL A 220 -3.42 -2.81 -10.25
CA VAL A 220 -4.76 -3.37 -10.48
C VAL A 220 -4.94 -4.55 -9.53
N MET A 221 -6.02 -4.55 -8.75
CA MET A 221 -6.26 -5.64 -7.81
C MET A 221 -7.74 -5.94 -7.62
N ASN A 222 -8.03 -7.19 -7.28
CA ASN A 222 -9.37 -7.60 -6.86
C ASN A 222 -9.75 -6.89 -5.56
N SER A 223 -10.98 -6.40 -5.45
CA SER A 223 -11.49 -5.65 -4.30
C SER A 223 -11.93 -6.52 -3.12
N ASP A 224 -11.94 -7.83 -3.30
CA ASP A 224 -12.44 -8.85 -2.38
C ASP A 224 -11.32 -9.65 -1.69
N LEU A 225 -10.11 -9.09 -1.68
CA LEU A 225 -8.93 -9.70 -1.07
C LEU A 225 -8.71 -9.18 0.35
N LEU A 226 -8.37 -10.09 1.25
CA LEU A 226 -7.74 -9.76 2.53
C LEU A 226 -6.27 -10.16 2.45
N THR A 227 -5.36 -9.17 2.43
CA THR A 227 -3.94 -9.42 2.21
C THR A 227 -3.05 -8.49 3.02
N THR A 228 -1.88 -9.02 3.41
CA THR A 228 -0.79 -8.26 4.04
C THR A 228 0.36 -8.01 3.06
N ILE A 229 0.08 -8.02 1.75
CA ILE A 229 1.11 -7.77 0.73
C ILE A 229 1.84 -6.45 0.98
N ASP A 230 3.16 -6.49 0.84
CA ASP A 230 4.01 -5.32 0.86
C ASP A 230 4.03 -4.65 -0.52
N LEU A 231 3.18 -3.62 -0.70
CA LEU A 231 3.07 -2.91 -1.96
C LEU A 231 4.35 -2.12 -2.31
N GLU A 232 5.11 -1.67 -1.30
CA GLU A 232 6.39 -0.98 -1.52
C GLU A 232 7.43 -1.95 -2.09
N GLU A 233 7.59 -3.11 -1.48
CA GLU A 233 8.54 -4.12 -1.96
C GLU A 233 8.12 -4.67 -3.33
N MET A 234 6.82 -4.86 -3.58
CA MET A 234 6.33 -5.26 -4.90
C MET A 234 6.62 -4.21 -5.97
N TYR A 235 6.44 -2.91 -5.65
CA TYR A 235 6.77 -1.81 -6.56
C TYR A 235 8.26 -1.73 -6.84
N LEU A 236 9.10 -1.81 -5.81
CA LEU A 236 10.56 -1.80 -5.96
C LEU A 236 11.04 -2.98 -6.81
N HIS A 237 10.47 -4.18 -6.60
CA HIS A 237 10.74 -5.35 -7.44
C HIS A 237 10.37 -5.07 -8.90
N HIS A 238 9.16 -4.52 -9.15
CA HIS A 238 8.68 -4.18 -10.49
C HIS A 238 9.65 -3.23 -11.22
N ILE A 239 10.12 -2.17 -10.54
CA ILE A 239 11.04 -1.19 -11.10
C ILE A 239 12.43 -1.79 -11.31
N SER A 240 12.98 -2.50 -10.31
CA SER A 240 14.33 -3.10 -10.40
C SER A 240 14.45 -4.13 -11.51
N GLU A 241 13.37 -4.87 -11.78
CA GLU A 241 13.29 -5.81 -12.89
C GLU A 241 13.08 -5.12 -14.26
N GLY A 242 12.73 -3.84 -14.29
CA GLY A 242 12.31 -3.16 -15.53
C GLY A 242 11.09 -3.85 -16.17
N ALA A 243 10.17 -4.33 -15.35
CA ALA A 243 9.04 -5.13 -15.79
C ALA A 243 7.95 -4.27 -16.44
N GLN A 244 7.29 -4.81 -17.47
CA GLN A 244 6.08 -4.22 -18.03
C GLN A 244 4.84 -4.62 -17.22
N ALA A 245 4.88 -5.82 -16.62
CA ALA A 245 3.90 -6.27 -15.67
C ALA A 245 4.56 -7.09 -14.56
N THR A 246 4.04 -6.97 -13.34
CA THR A 246 4.41 -7.83 -12.20
C THR A 246 3.14 -8.40 -11.58
N ILE A 247 3.08 -9.72 -11.45
CA ILE A 247 1.96 -10.47 -10.89
C ILE A 247 2.31 -10.80 -9.44
N ALA A 248 1.49 -10.40 -8.47
CA ALA A 248 1.62 -10.96 -7.13
C ALA A 248 1.19 -12.44 -7.15
N ALA A 249 1.97 -13.30 -6.52
CA ALA A 249 1.73 -14.73 -6.54
C ALA A 249 1.84 -15.34 -5.14
N ILE A 250 1.03 -16.34 -4.87
CA ILE A 250 1.09 -17.14 -3.66
C ILE A 250 1.72 -18.51 -3.95
N PRO A 251 2.60 -19.01 -3.08
CA PRO A 251 3.12 -20.36 -3.21
C PRO A 251 2.00 -21.37 -2.91
N TYR A 252 1.73 -22.25 -3.85
CA TYR A 252 0.79 -23.34 -3.71
C TYR A 252 1.53 -24.67 -3.79
N THR A 253 1.65 -25.35 -2.67
CA THR A 253 2.40 -26.61 -2.58
C THR A 253 1.46 -27.79 -2.69
N MET A 254 1.70 -28.64 -3.68
CA MET A 254 1.00 -29.90 -3.89
C MET A 254 1.91 -31.06 -3.49
N SER A 255 1.44 -31.92 -2.61
CA SER A 255 2.13 -33.16 -2.24
C SER A 255 1.36 -34.34 -2.79
N VAL A 256 2.02 -35.23 -3.51
CA VAL A 256 1.43 -36.50 -3.90
C VAL A 256 1.76 -37.55 -2.86
N PRO A 257 0.76 -38.17 -2.18
CA PRO A 257 1.03 -39.11 -1.05
C PRO A 257 1.57 -40.48 -1.50
N TYR A 258 1.88 -40.63 -2.79
CA TYR A 258 2.37 -41.86 -3.41
C TYR A 258 3.68 -41.62 -4.15
N ALA A 259 4.42 -42.70 -4.42
CA ALA A 259 5.55 -42.66 -5.34
C ALA A 259 5.05 -42.41 -6.77
N ILE A 260 5.64 -41.43 -7.46
CA ILE A 260 5.34 -41.11 -8.86
C ILE A 260 6.37 -41.78 -9.76
N LEU A 261 5.89 -42.49 -10.78
CA LEU A 261 6.72 -43.12 -11.80
C LEU A 261 6.92 -42.16 -12.96
N THR A 262 8.15 -41.97 -13.40
CA THR A 262 8.45 -41.38 -14.71
C THR A 262 8.56 -42.52 -15.73
N THR A 263 7.84 -42.43 -16.85
CA THR A 263 7.75 -43.53 -17.82
C THR A 263 8.08 -43.05 -19.25
N ASP A 264 8.66 -43.96 -20.02
CA ASP A 264 8.78 -43.86 -21.48
C ASP A 264 8.11 -45.07 -22.10
N GLY A 265 6.90 -44.90 -22.61
CA GLY A 265 6.01 -45.99 -22.95
C GLY A 265 5.75 -46.90 -21.74
N PRO A 266 5.94 -48.23 -21.86
CA PRO A 266 5.78 -49.16 -20.73
C PRO A 266 6.99 -49.22 -19.77
N ARG A 267 8.11 -48.55 -20.10
CA ARG A 267 9.36 -48.61 -19.34
C ARG A 267 9.35 -47.54 -18.25
N VAL A 268 9.61 -47.94 -16.99
CA VAL A 268 9.86 -47.00 -15.89
C VAL A 268 11.27 -46.49 -15.99
N THR A 269 11.45 -45.16 -16.05
CA THR A 269 12.73 -44.46 -16.15
C THR A 269 13.13 -43.74 -14.86
N GLY A 270 12.19 -43.59 -13.92
CA GLY A 270 12.46 -42.96 -12.62
C GLY A 270 11.33 -43.18 -11.62
N ILE A 271 11.63 -43.00 -10.34
CA ILE A 271 10.64 -43.03 -9.22
C ILE A 271 10.96 -41.86 -8.29
N ALA A 272 9.94 -41.06 -7.96
CA ALA A 272 10.01 -40.00 -6.97
C ALA A 272 9.06 -40.35 -5.81
N GLU A 273 9.62 -40.59 -4.62
CA GLU A 273 8.83 -40.92 -3.43
C GLU A 273 8.17 -39.67 -2.86
N LYS A 274 6.81 -39.68 -2.78
CA LYS A 274 5.99 -38.59 -2.24
C LYS A 274 6.44 -37.19 -2.71
N PRO A 275 6.53 -36.95 -4.01
CA PRO A 275 7.08 -35.70 -4.53
C PRO A 275 6.22 -34.52 -4.13
N THR A 276 6.86 -33.40 -3.82
CA THR A 276 6.24 -32.14 -3.54
C THR A 276 6.59 -31.16 -4.63
N ALA A 277 5.61 -30.51 -5.24
CA ALA A 277 5.81 -29.45 -6.22
C ALA A 277 5.19 -28.15 -5.71
N THR A 278 5.94 -27.07 -5.77
CA THR A 278 5.43 -25.72 -5.48
C THR A 278 5.16 -24.98 -6.77
N HIS A 279 3.94 -24.54 -6.93
CA HIS A 279 3.49 -23.67 -8.02
C HIS A 279 3.22 -22.28 -7.46
N PHE A 280 3.30 -21.25 -8.31
CA PHE A 280 2.94 -19.89 -7.95
C PHE A 280 1.57 -19.56 -8.54
N ALA A 281 0.56 -19.47 -7.68
CA ALA A 281 -0.79 -19.13 -8.10
C ALA A 281 -0.96 -17.61 -8.16
N ASN A 282 -1.67 -17.14 -9.19
CA ASN A 282 -2.00 -15.73 -9.38
C ASN A 282 -2.87 -15.21 -8.25
N ALA A 283 -2.41 -14.16 -7.56
CA ALA A 283 -3.08 -13.59 -6.39
C ALA A 283 -4.13 -12.51 -6.72
N GLY A 284 -4.35 -12.20 -8.00
CA GLY A 284 -5.30 -11.15 -8.40
C GLY A 284 -4.83 -9.73 -8.07
N ILE A 285 -3.53 -9.51 -7.98
CA ILE A 285 -2.89 -8.23 -7.71
C ILE A 285 -1.76 -8.06 -8.73
N TYR A 286 -1.74 -6.92 -9.41
CA TYR A 286 -0.82 -6.67 -10.51
C TYR A 286 -0.28 -5.25 -10.46
N ILE A 287 0.97 -5.05 -10.86
CA ILE A 287 1.50 -3.73 -11.22
C ILE A 287 1.80 -3.77 -12.73
N PHE A 288 1.24 -2.84 -13.46
CA PHE A 288 1.46 -2.66 -14.89
C PHE A 288 2.13 -1.33 -15.18
N ALA A 289 3.05 -1.30 -16.13
CA ALA A 289 3.43 -0.07 -16.78
C ALA A 289 2.24 0.48 -17.58
N ASN A 290 1.97 1.78 -17.50
CA ASN A 290 0.83 2.39 -18.22
C ASN A 290 0.97 2.28 -19.73
N SER A 291 2.21 2.21 -20.25
CA SER A 291 2.51 1.93 -21.65
C SER A 291 2.00 0.56 -22.10
N LEU A 292 1.99 -0.45 -21.22
CA LEU A 292 1.39 -1.74 -21.51
C LEU A 292 -0.14 -1.66 -21.47
N LEU A 293 -0.71 -1.03 -20.43
CA LEU A 293 -2.17 -0.87 -20.29
C LEU A 293 -2.80 -0.03 -21.42
N SER A 294 -2.05 0.86 -22.06
CA SER A 294 -2.52 1.63 -23.21
C SER A 294 -2.88 0.75 -24.43
N ARG A 295 -2.47 -0.53 -24.42
CA ARG A 295 -2.83 -1.51 -25.46
C ARG A 295 -4.18 -2.20 -25.19
N LEU A 296 -4.81 -1.98 -24.03
CA LEU A 296 -6.14 -2.53 -23.73
C LEU A 296 -7.17 -1.97 -24.72
N PRO A 297 -7.98 -2.83 -25.37
CA PRO A 297 -9.09 -2.37 -26.19
C PRO A 297 -10.10 -1.61 -25.33
N HIS A 298 -10.47 -0.40 -25.76
CA HIS A 298 -11.33 0.47 -24.96
C HIS A 298 -12.76 -0.08 -24.86
N GLY A 299 -13.23 -0.32 -23.65
CA GLY A 299 -14.59 -0.82 -23.38
C GLY A 299 -14.84 -2.26 -23.81
N GLU A 300 -13.81 -3.03 -24.14
CA GLU A 300 -13.96 -4.42 -24.52
C GLU A 300 -13.63 -5.37 -23.36
N ARG A 301 -14.28 -6.53 -23.38
CA ARG A 301 -14.01 -7.56 -22.38
C ARG A 301 -12.61 -8.11 -22.53
N THR A 302 -11.81 -7.97 -21.48
CA THR A 302 -10.45 -8.49 -21.40
C THR A 302 -10.22 -9.08 -20.02
N ASP A 303 -9.78 -10.33 -19.97
CA ASP A 303 -9.36 -10.97 -18.73
C ASP A 303 -7.84 -10.82 -18.54
N ALA A 304 -7.40 -10.58 -17.30
CA ALA A 304 -5.99 -10.30 -16.99
C ALA A 304 -5.04 -11.44 -17.43
N PRO A 305 -5.38 -12.74 -17.26
CA PRO A 305 -4.51 -13.82 -17.75
C PRO A 305 -4.31 -13.79 -19.28
N ASP A 306 -5.36 -13.53 -20.04
CA ASP A 306 -5.27 -13.50 -21.51
C ASP A 306 -4.42 -12.33 -21.99
N PHE A 307 -4.60 -11.15 -21.38
CA PHE A 307 -3.79 -9.98 -21.67
C PHE A 307 -2.30 -10.17 -21.33
N LEU A 308 -2.01 -10.82 -20.20
CA LEU A 308 -0.65 -11.14 -19.81
C LEU A 308 0.00 -12.19 -20.73
N LEU A 309 -0.75 -13.19 -21.19
CA LEU A 309 -0.28 -14.17 -22.17
C LEU A 309 0.06 -13.51 -23.51
N ASP A 310 -0.76 -12.56 -23.99
CA ASP A 310 -0.46 -11.79 -25.20
C ASP A 310 0.82 -10.93 -25.01
N ALA A 311 0.96 -10.26 -23.86
CA ALA A 311 2.15 -9.49 -23.54
C ALA A 311 3.42 -10.37 -23.54
N ILE A 312 3.38 -11.52 -22.88
CA ILE A 312 4.48 -12.51 -22.87
C ILE A 312 4.81 -12.95 -24.30
N GLY A 313 3.80 -13.26 -25.10
CA GLY A 313 3.96 -13.68 -26.51
C GLY A 313 4.60 -12.61 -27.39
N ARG A 314 4.46 -11.34 -27.05
CA ARG A 314 5.10 -10.18 -27.72
C ARG A 314 6.51 -9.89 -27.21
N GLY A 315 6.96 -10.60 -26.19
CA GLY A 315 8.28 -10.41 -25.59
C GLY A 315 8.34 -9.30 -24.52
N ASP A 316 7.20 -8.83 -24.03
CA ASP A 316 7.15 -7.91 -22.88
C ASP A 316 7.65 -8.63 -21.62
N LYS A 317 8.42 -7.94 -20.78
CA LYS A 317 8.92 -8.51 -19.53
C LYS A 317 7.82 -8.58 -18.48
N VAL A 318 7.31 -9.78 -18.23
CA VAL A 318 6.35 -10.08 -17.16
C VAL A 318 7.07 -10.84 -16.05
N THR A 319 6.98 -10.34 -14.83
CA THR A 319 7.60 -10.93 -13.64
C THR A 319 6.55 -11.34 -12.62
N TYR A 320 6.95 -12.06 -11.57
CA TYR A 320 6.09 -12.31 -10.43
C TYR A 320 6.75 -11.85 -9.13
N TYR A 321 5.92 -11.51 -8.14
CA TYR A 321 6.33 -11.15 -6.79
C TYR A 321 5.64 -12.09 -5.78
N PRO A 322 6.40 -12.88 -4.98
CA PRO A 322 5.82 -13.80 -4.02
C PRO A 322 5.25 -13.05 -2.81
N ILE A 323 4.00 -13.34 -2.44
CA ILE A 323 3.39 -12.82 -1.22
C ILE A 323 3.88 -13.66 -0.04
N ASN A 324 4.61 -13.01 0.88
CA ASN A 324 5.00 -13.59 2.17
C ASN A 324 4.07 -13.06 3.25
N GLY A 325 2.98 -13.76 3.53
CA GLY A 325 2.02 -13.34 4.54
C GLY A 325 0.59 -13.81 4.25
N THR A 326 -0.38 -13.12 4.83
CA THR A 326 -1.80 -13.46 4.65
C THR A 326 -2.27 -13.03 3.26
N TRP A 327 -2.91 -13.96 2.58
CA TRP A 327 -3.69 -13.69 1.38
C TRP A 327 -4.92 -14.61 1.40
N ILE A 328 -6.09 -14.03 1.33
CA ILE A 328 -7.38 -14.73 1.29
C ILE A 328 -8.23 -14.07 0.18
N ASP A 329 -8.60 -14.85 -0.82
CA ASP A 329 -9.67 -14.50 -1.78
C ASP A 329 -11.01 -14.89 -1.14
N ILE A 330 -11.80 -13.89 -0.77
CA ILE A 330 -13.10 -14.12 -0.11
C ILE A 330 -14.12 -14.54 -1.16
N GLY A 331 -13.87 -15.67 -1.81
CA GLY A 331 -14.66 -16.18 -2.93
C GLY A 331 -15.79 -17.14 -2.55
N SER A 332 -15.74 -17.72 -1.34
CA SER A 332 -16.69 -18.73 -0.87
C SER A 332 -17.17 -18.44 0.56
N PRO A 333 -18.29 -19.05 1.02
CA PRO A 333 -18.74 -18.92 2.41
C PRO A 333 -17.72 -19.44 3.44
N GLU A 334 -16.88 -20.38 3.06
CA GLU A 334 -15.82 -20.91 3.92
C GLU A 334 -14.70 -19.89 4.12
N GLU A 335 -14.21 -19.30 3.01
CA GLU A 335 -13.20 -18.24 3.03
C GLU A 335 -13.69 -16.99 3.75
N PHE A 336 -14.99 -16.64 3.57
CA PHE A 336 -15.60 -15.54 4.30
C PHE A 336 -15.61 -15.77 5.82
N ARG A 337 -15.95 -16.99 6.28
CA ARG A 337 -15.90 -17.34 7.70
C ARG A 337 -14.47 -17.33 8.21
N HIS A 338 -13.55 -17.95 7.50
CA HIS A 338 -12.13 -17.97 7.85
C HIS A 338 -11.55 -16.56 8.04
N ALA A 339 -11.81 -15.66 7.08
CA ALA A 339 -11.40 -14.26 7.15
C ALA A 339 -12.05 -13.53 8.34
N SER A 340 -13.34 -13.81 8.64
CA SER A 340 -14.05 -13.23 9.77
C SER A 340 -13.45 -13.64 11.10
N ASP A 341 -13.14 -14.93 11.27
CA ASP A 341 -12.53 -15.48 12.48
C ASP A 341 -11.13 -14.90 12.70
N LEU A 342 -10.31 -14.81 11.64
CA LEU A 342 -8.98 -14.21 11.69
C LEU A 342 -9.04 -12.77 12.20
N MET A 343 -9.97 -11.96 11.68
CA MET A 343 -10.07 -10.55 12.04
C MET A 343 -10.68 -10.32 13.43
N GLN A 344 -11.53 -11.23 13.94
CA GLN A 344 -12.01 -11.20 15.32
C GLN A 344 -10.89 -11.46 16.32
N HIS A 345 -10.02 -12.44 16.04
CA HIS A 345 -8.85 -12.73 16.87
C HIS A 345 -7.86 -11.56 16.92
N HIS A 346 -7.57 -10.91 15.79
CA HIS A 346 -6.72 -9.72 15.74
C HIS A 346 -7.28 -8.56 16.57
N ARG A 347 -8.60 -8.34 16.57
CA ARG A 347 -9.23 -7.30 17.38
C ARG A 347 -9.20 -7.58 18.89
N SER A 348 -9.28 -8.84 19.29
CA SER A 348 -9.17 -9.20 20.71
C SER A 348 -7.77 -8.97 21.25
N LEU A 349 -6.73 -9.22 20.46
CA LEU A 349 -5.33 -8.99 20.84
C LEU A 349 -4.98 -7.50 20.93
N THR A 350 -5.51 -6.64 20.02
CA THR A 350 -5.29 -5.19 20.04
C THR A 350 -6.07 -4.46 21.14
N LYS A 351 -7.06 -5.06 21.78
CA LYS A 351 -7.78 -4.48 22.93
C LYS A 351 -7.13 -4.80 24.28
N LEU A 352 -6.13 -5.68 24.33
CA LEU A 352 -5.45 -6.14 25.54
C LEU A 352 -4.05 -5.51 25.72
N GLY A 353 -3.60 -4.63 24.80
CA GLY A 353 -2.39 -3.81 24.85
C GLY A 353 -2.74 -2.32 24.73
#